data_247d56cd49b6054a6c35a4bd36e1c0bc
#
_entry.id   247d56cd49b6054a6c35a4bd36e1c0bc
#
_cell.length_a   1.000
_cell.length_b   1.000
_cell.length_c   1.000
_cell.angle_alpha   90.00
_cell.angle_beta   90.00
_cell.angle_gamma   90.00
#
_symmetry.space_group_name_H-M   'P 1'
#
loop_
_entity.id
_entity.type
_entity.pdbx_description
1 polymer ?
#
loop_
_entity_poly.entity_id
_entity_poly.type
_entity_poly.pdbx_seq_one_letter_code
_entity_poly.pdbx_strand_id
1 'polypeptide(L)'
;EVVKEQIDLLAQKADFFIEHGLLASVNIDGPTLIALRQQPKILRQIERLPWLRFELVEHIRLPKDSTFASMCEFGPLWLDDFGTGMANFSALSEVRYDYIKIARELFVMLRQSPEGRTLFSQLLHLMNRYCRGEIVEGVEKPEEWRDVQNSPAFAAQGWLLSRPAPIETLNTAVLAL
;
A
#
# COMPACT_ATOMS: atom_id res chain seq x y z
N GLU A 1 -10.79 -17.02 4.36
CA GLU A 1 -12.25 -16.73 4.21
C GLU A 1 -12.47 -15.23 4.11
N VAL A 2 -12.01 -14.42 5.06
CA VAL A 2 -12.19 -12.95 5.07
C VAL A 2 -11.69 -12.27 3.78
N VAL A 3 -10.48 -12.57 3.34
CA VAL A 3 -9.91 -11.98 2.10
C VAL A 3 -10.76 -12.34 0.87
N LYS A 4 -11.30 -13.54 0.81
CA LYS A 4 -12.20 -13.93 -0.29
C LYS A 4 -13.49 -13.11 -0.28
N GLU A 5 -14.10 -12.94 0.89
CA GLU A 5 -15.30 -12.11 1.03
C GLU A 5 -15.03 -10.65 0.62
N GLN A 6 -13.85 -10.10 0.99
CA GLN A 6 -13.44 -8.76 0.56
C GLN A 6 -13.29 -8.68 -0.97
N ILE A 7 -12.66 -9.67 -1.61
CA ILE A 7 -12.54 -9.73 -3.07
C ILE A 7 -13.94 -9.81 -3.72
N ASP A 8 -14.84 -10.62 -3.19
CA ASP A 8 -16.19 -10.77 -3.70
C ASP A 8 -17.00 -9.45 -3.59
N LEU A 9 -16.87 -8.73 -2.46
CA LEU A 9 -17.50 -7.43 -2.25
C LEU A 9 -16.93 -6.36 -3.20
N LEU A 10 -15.62 -6.31 -3.35
CA LEU A 10 -14.96 -5.37 -4.25
C LEU A 10 -15.33 -5.65 -5.71
N ALA A 11 -15.42 -6.92 -6.11
CA ALA A 11 -15.83 -7.31 -7.46
C ALA A 11 -17.24 -6.80 -7.81
N GLN A 12 -18.14 -6.71 -6.84
CA GLN A 12 -19.50 -6.14 -7.04
C GLN A 12 -19.46 -4.62 -7.30
N LYS A 13 -18.35 -3.95 -6.97
CA LYS A 13 -18.14 -2.50 -7.18
C LYS A 13 -17.15 -2.20 -8.31
N ALA A 14 -16.87 -3.18 -9.17
CA ALA A 14 -15.85 -3.06 -10.22
C ALA A 14 -16.05 -1.83 -11.12
N ASP A 15 -17.29 -1.57 -11.53
CA ASP A 15 -17.62 -0.43 -12.40
C ASP A 15 -17.23 0.89 -11.75
N PHE A 16 -17.42 1.05 -10.45
CA PHE A 16 -17.03 2.24 -9.70
C PHE A 16 -15.52 2.49 -9.78
N PHE A 17 -14.70 1.46 -9.55
CA PHE A 17 -13.24 1.58 -9.60
C PHE A 17 -12.74 1.87 -11.01
N ILE A 18 -13.33 1.24 -12.01
CA ILE A 18 -12.97 1.43 -13.42
C ILE A 18 -13.34 2.84 -13.89
N GLU A 19 -14.57 3.28 -13.63
CA GLU A 19 -15.09 4.58 -14.05
C GLU A 19 -14.27 5.74 -13.47
N HIS A 20 -13.84 5.62 -12.20
CA HIS A 20 -13.10 6.67 -11.52
C HIS A 20 -11.57 6.48 -11.56
N GLY A 21 -11.07 5.43 -12.21
CA GLY A 21 -9.63 5.15 -12.28
C GLY A 21 -8.98 4.89 -10.92
N LEU A 22 -9.75 4.34 -9.96
CA LEU A 22 -9.29 4.13 -8.59
C LEU A 22 -8.66 2.76 -8.41
N LEU A 23 -7.72 2.67 -7.46
CA LEU A 23 -7.19 1.41 -6.95
C LEU A 23 -7.87 1.08 -5.61
N ALA A 24 -8.08 -0.20 -5.35
CA ALA A 24 -8.45 -0.70 -4.04
C ALA A 24 -7.40 -1.70 -3.57
N SER A 25 -7.08 -1.65 -2.29
CA SER A 25 -6.15 -2.58 -1.67
C SER A 25 -6.81 -3.43 -0.59
N VAL A 26 -6.30 -4.62 -0.41
CA VAL A 26 -6.73 -5.59 0.61
C VAL A 26 -5.50 -6.06 1.37
N ASN A 27 -5.54 -5.96 2.69
CA ASN A 27 -4.50 -6.49 3.56
C ASN A 27 -4.48 -8.02 3.49
N ILE A 28 -3.29 -8.58 3.31
CA ILE A 28 -3.10 -10.02 3.21
C ILE A 28 -1.81 -10.45 3.91
N ASP A 29 -1.85 -11.57 4.58
CA ASP A 29 -0.64 -12.22 5.08
C ASP A 29 -0.06 -13.22 4.06
N GLY A 30 1.22 -13.56 4.20
CA GLY A 30 1.90 -14.48 3.31
C GLY A 30 1.25 -15.85 3.21
N PRO A 31 0.90 -16.51 4.33
CA PRO A 31 0.17 -17.79 4.29
C PRO A 31 -1.14 -17.73 3.51
N THR A 32 -1.92 -16.66 3.68
CA THR A 32 -3.17 -16.46 2.94
C THR A 32 -2.90 -16.23 1.46
N LEU A 33 -1.90 -15.44 1.11
CA LEU A 33 -1.52 -15.21 -0.29
C LEU A 33 -1.11 -16.52 -0.97
N ILE A 34 -0.31 -17.36 -0.30
CA ILE A 34 0.07 -18.69 -0.78
C ILE A 34 -1.18 -19.60 -0.95
N ALA A 35 -2.10 -19.55 0.00
CA ALA A 35 -3.32 -20.35 -0.05
C ALA A 35 -4.26 -19.91 -1.21
N LEU A 36 -4.35 -18.62 -1.50
CA LEU A 36 -5.11 -18.10 -2.65
C LEU A 36 -4.58 -18.65 -3.97
N ARG A 37 -3.26 -18.79 -4.09
CA ARG A 37 -2.60 -19.33 -5.28
C ARG A 37 -3.06 -20.75 -5.63
N GLN A 38 -3.42 -21.52 -4.61
CA GLN A 38 -3.92 -22.91 -4.80
C GLN A 38 -5.39 -22.96 -5.22
N GLN A 39 -6.05 -21.81 -5.42
CA GLN A 39 -7.46 -21.69 -5.76
C GLN A 39 -7.70 -21.08 -7.15
N PRO A 40 -7.71 -21.89 -8.23
CA PRO A 40 -7.80 -21.37 -9.60
C PRO A 40 -9.04 -20.50 -9.87
N LYS A 41 -10.12 -20.70 -9.13
CA LYS A 41 -11.33 -19.88 -9.26
C LYS A 41 -11.09 -18.44 -8.79
N ILE A 42 -10.40 -18.29 -7.65
CA ILE A 42 -10.09 -16.98 -7.07
C ILE A 42 -9.05 -16.27 -7.93
N LEU A 43 -8.03 -16.96 -8.42
CA LEU A 43 -7.04 -16.38 -9.32
C LEU A 43 -7.70 -15.76 -10.56
N ARG A 44 -8.59 -16.51 -11.23
CA ARG A 44 -9.34 -15.99 -12.38
C ARG A 44 -10.24 -14.81 -12.03
N GLN A 45 -10.71 -14.71 -10.81
CA GLN A 45 -11.46 -13.55 -10.34
C GLN A 45 -10.53 -12.34 -10.15
N ILE A 46 -9.39 -12.51 -9.49
CA ILE A 46 -8.38 -11.48 -9.28
C ILE A 46 -7.88 -10.92 -10.63
N GLU A 47 -7.61 -11.77 -11.62
CA GLU A 47 -7.19 -11.37 -12.95
C GLU A 47 -8.18 -10.41 -13.64
N ARG A 48 -9.46 -10.50 -13.29
CA ARG A 48 -10.52 -9.61 -13.82
C ARG A 48 -10.64 -8.28 -13.05
N LEU A 49 -9.84 -8.08 -11.99
CA LEU A 49 -9.85 -6.91 -11.15
C LEU A 49 -8.49 -6.18 -11.24
N PRO A 50 -8.15 -5.57 -12.38
CA PRO A 50 -6.83 -4.99 -12.62
C PRO A 50 -6.51 -3.79 -11.72
N TRP A 51 -7.49 -3.25 -11.04
CA TRP A 51 -7.40 -2.18 -10.06
C TRP A 51 -7.22 -2.70 -8.61
N LEU A 52 -7.37 -4.02 -8.36
CA LEU A 52 -7.15 -4.61 -7.04
C LEU A 52 -5.65 -4.74 -6.75
N ARG A 53 -5.27 -4.45 -5.51
CA ARG A 53 -3.90 -4.59 -4.98
C ARG A 53 -3.94 -5.39 -3.68
N PHE A 54 -2.83 -6.04 -3.36
CA PHE A 54 -2.65 -6.70 -2.06
C PHE A 54 -1.57 -5.98 -1.27
N GLU A 55 -1.89 -5.64 -0.02
CA GLU A 55 -0.97 -5.04 0.94
C GLU A 55 -0.39 -6.13 1.84
N LEU A 56 0.92 -6.31 1.76
CA LEU A 56 1.66 -7.23 2.62
C LEU A 56 2.17 -6.49 3.84
N VAL A 57 1.83 -6.97 5.02
CA VAL A 57 2.37 -6.46 6.28
C VAL A 57 3.83 -6.90 6.42
N GLU A 58 4.71 -5.99 6.82
CA GLU A 58 6.17 -6.13 6.86
C GLU A 58 6.68 -7.37 7.63
N HIS A 59 5.95 -7.86 8.61
CA HIS A 59 6.38 -8.93 9.54
C HIS A 59 6.41 -10.35 8.94
N ILE A 60 6.12 -10.49 7.67
CA ILE A 60 6.06 -11.80 7.04
C ILE A 60 7.46 -12.21 6.59
N ARG A 61 8.05 -13.17 7.31
CA ARG A 61 9.13 -13.99 6.75
C ARG A 61 8.53 -14.84 5.65
N LEU A 62 8.65 -14.37 4.44
CA LEU A 62 8.31 -15.18 3.29
C LEU A 62 9.33 -16.32 3.15
N PRO A 63 8.90 -17.52 2.75
CA PRO A 63 9.82 -18.64 2.53
C PRO A 63 10.91 -18.22 1.52
N LYS A 64 12.16 -18.54 1.79
CA LYS A 64 13.32 -18.18 0.95
C LYS A 64 13.37 -18.90 -0.40
N ASP A 65 12.42 -19.76 -0.69
CA ASP A 65 12.37 -20.55 -1.90
C ASP A 65 11.64 -19.77 -3.01
N SER A 66 11.76 -20.29 -4.23
CA SER A 66 11.20 -19.82 -5.51
C SER A 66 9.73 -19.33 -5.49
N THR A 67 9.07 -19.40 -4.36
CA THR A 67 7.70 -18.94 -4.09
C THR A 67 7.55 -17.42 -4.30
N PHE A 68 8.62 -16.65 -4.10
CA PHE A 68 8.59 -15.18 -4.24
C PHE A 68 8.45 -14.70 -5.67
N ALA A 69 9.17 -15.32 -6.61
CA ALA A 69 9.03 -15.00 -8.03
C ALA A 69 7.58 -15.22 -8.51
N SER A 70 6.89 -16.15 -7.87
CA SER A 70 5.50 -16.49 -8.18
C SER A 70 4.46 -15.61 -7.48
N MET A 71 4.85 -14.78 -6.52
CA MET A 71 3.95 -13.78 -5.93
C MET A 71 3.68 -12.63 -6.89
N CYS A 72 4.58 -12.36 -7.82
CA CYS A 72 4.34 -11.41 -8.91
C CYS A 72 3.17 -11.84 -9.82
N GLU A 73 2.73 -13.09 -9.76
CA GLU A 73 1.55 -13.59 -10.48
C GLU A 73 0.22 -12.98 -9.98
N PHE A 74 0.18 -12.48 -8.74
CA PHE A 74 -1.00 -11.78 -8.19
C PHE A 74 -1.11 -10.31 -8.61
N GLY A 75 -0.21 -9.85 -9.47
CA GLY A 75 -0.11 -8.44 -9.81
C GLY A 75 0.77 -7.66 -8.84
N PRO A 76 0.74 -6.33 -8.94
CA PRO A 76 1.58 -5.47 -8.11
C PRO A 76 1.20 -5.56 -6.63
N LEU A 77 2.19 -5.82 -5.78
CA LEU A 77 2.05 -5.85 -4.32
C LEU A 77 2.41 -4.50 -3.71
N TRP A 78 1.76 -4.14 -2.63
CA TRP A 78 2.12 -3.02 -1.79
C TRP A 78 2.75 -3.52 -0.50
N LEU A 79 3.75 -2.81 0.01
CA LEU A 79 4.31 -3.05 1.34
C LEU A 79 3.62 -2.12 2.33
N ASP A 80 3.07 -2.69 3.39
CA ASP A 80 2.39 -1.97 4.46
C ASP A 80 3.29 -1.75 5.69
N ASP A 81 3.02 -0.69 6.46
CA ASP A 81 3.65 -0.39 7.75
C ASP A 81 5.18 -0.26 7.74
N PHE A 82 5.79 0.22 6.64
CA PHE A 82 7.24 0.39 6.61
C PHE A 82 7.70 1.38 7.67
N GLY A 83 8.56 0.91 8.57
CA GLY A 83 9.17 1.72 9.62
C GLY A 83 8.62 1.52 11.03
N THR A 84 7.79 0.52 11.28
CA THR A 84 7.25 0.19 12.62
C THR A 84 8.22 -0.56 13.53
N GLY A 85 9.53 -0.49 13.26
CA GLY A 85 10.58 -1.03 14.13
C GLY A 85 11.21 -2.35 13.66
N MET A 86 10.65 -3.00 12.68
CA MET A 86 11.22 -4.17 12.01
C MET A 86 11.50 -3.88 10.53
N ALA A 87 11.54 -2.59 10.16
CA ALA A 87 11.78 -2.13 8.80
C ALA A 87 13.02 -2.84 8.21
N ASN A 88 12.74 -3.91 7.53
CA ASN A 88 13.76 -4.74 6.92
C ASN A 88 13.97 -4.18 5.51
N PHE A 89 15.00 -3.36 5.33
CA PHE A 89 15.48 -3.04 3.97
C PHE A 89 15.72 -4.30 3.13
N SER A 90 15.85 -5.48 3.77
CA SER A 90 15.90 -6.75 3.07
C SER A 90 14.59 -7.05 2.31
N ALA A 91 13.43 -6.66 2.83
CA ALA A 91 12.16 -6.84 2.12
C ALA A 91 12.14 -6.09 0.78
N LEU A 92 12.77 -4.90 0.73
CA LEU A 92 12.89 -4.11 -0.50
C LEU A 92 13.82 -4.76 -1.53
N SER A 93 14.79 -5.56 -1.09
CA SER A 93 15.72 -6.27 -1.98
C SER A 93 15.17 -7.59 -2.51
N GLU A 94 14.20 -8.16 -1.82
CA GLU A 94 13.65 -9.48 -2.14
C GLU A 94 12.42 -9.39 -3.06
N VAL A 95 11.61 -8.33 -2.92
CA VAL A 95 10.38 -8.13 -3.70
C VAL A 95 10.34 -6.73 -4.29
N ARG A 96 9.88 -6.61 -5.52
CA ARG A 96 9.58 -5.33 -6.13
C ARG A 96 8.13 -4.96 -5.83
N TYR A 97 7.95 -4.02 -4.92
CA TYR A 97 6.64 -3.47 -4.60
C TYR A 97 6.22 -2.40 -5.61
N ASP A 98 4.91 -2.27 -5.84
CA ASP A 98 4.35 -1.17 -6.63
C ASP A 98 4.39 0.11 -5.80
N TYR A 99 3.83 0.07 -4.59
CA TYR A 99 3.90 1.16 -3.61
C TYR A 99 4.34 0.67 -2.25
N ILE A 100 4.89 1.59 -1.45
CA ILE A 100 5.32 1.34 -0.08
C ILE A 100 4.61 2.35 0.82
N LYS A 101 3.87 1.86 1.81
CA LYS A 101 3.19 2.68 2.80
C LYS A 101 4.13 2.96 3.96
N ILE A 102 4.39 4.23 4.20
CA ILE A 102 5.26 4.69 5.28
C ILE A 102 4.42 4.84 6.53
N ALA A 103 4.73 4.06 7.53
CA ALA A 103 4.03 4.09 8.81
C ALA A 103 4.04 5.47 9.45
N ARG A 104 2.91 5.84 10.08
CA ARG A 104 2.76 7.11 10.79
C ARG A 104 3.88 7.38 11.78
N GLU A 105 4.29 6.35 12.54
CA GLU A 105 5.30 6.45 13.59
C GLU A 105 6.64 6.95 13.04
N LEU A 106 7.07 6.40 11.90
CA LEU A 106 8.30 6.83 11.23
C LEU A 106 8.18 8.26 10.73
N PHE A 107 7.09 8.60 10.06
CA PHE A 107 6.83 9.94 9.56
C PHE A 107 6.82 10.97 10.70
N VAL A 108 6.04 10.72 11.76
CA VAL A 108 5.93 11.64 12.91
C VAL A 108 7.25 11.80 13.63
N MET A 109 8.02 10.73 13.80
CA MET A 109 9.35 10.77 14.41
C MET A 109 10.31 11.65 13.60
N LEU A 110 10.40 11.43 12.30
CA LEU A 110 11.37 12.14 11.44
C LEU A 110 11.01 13.62 11.23
N ARG A 111 9.73 13.98 11.20
CA ARG A 111 9.32 15.38 11.00
C ARG A 111 9.59 16.32 12.18
N GLN A 112 9.98 15.80 13.37
CA GLN A 112 10.17 16.59 14.59
C GLN A 112 11.37 17.55 14.52
N SER A 113 12.35 17.30 13.65
CA SER A 113 13.52 18.15 13.51
C SER A 113 13.85 18.47 12.04
N PRO A 114 14.58 19.53 11.75
CA PRO A 114 15.05 19.84 10.39
C PRO A 114 15.86 18.71 9.79
N GLU A 115 16.75 18.10 10.58
CA GLU A 115 17.60 16.98 10.17
C GLU A 115 16.76 15.74 9.86
N GLY A 116 15.75 15.47 10.69
CA GLY A 116 14.82 14.37 10.49
C GLY A 116 13.98 14.55 9.19
N ARG A 117 13.50 15.77 8.91
CA ARG A 117 12.80 16.06 7.64
C ARG A 117 13.72 15.88 6.43
N THR A 118 14.98 16.26 6.56
CA THR A 118 15.99 16.03 5.50
C THR A 118 16.20 14.53 5.29
N LEU A 119 16.35 13.77 6.38
CA LEU A 119 16.50 12.31 6.32
C LEU A 119 15.27 11.66 5.70
N PHE A 120 14.07 12.10 6.07
CA PHE A 120 12.81 11.60 5.49
C PHE A 120 12.78 11.78 3.97
N SER A 121 13.09 12.98 3.49
CA SER A 121 13.15 13.26 2.05
C SER A 121 14.19 12.39 1.32
N GLN A 122 15.37 12.21 1.91
CA GLN A 122 16.42 11.35 1.34
C GLN A 122 16.01 9.87 1.33
N LEU A 123 15.33 9.40 2.38
CA LEU A 123 14.80 8.05 2.45
C LEU A 123 13.80 7.79 1.32
N LEU A 124 12.83 8.69 1.11
CA LEU A 124 11.87 8.56 0.03
C LEU A 124 12.55 8.57 -1.35
N HIS A 125 13.52 9.46 -1.58
CA HIS A 125 14.30 9.46 -2.82
C HIS A 125 15.04 8.14 -3.07
N LEU A 126 15.54 7.51 -2.02
CA LEU A 126 16.18 6.20 -2.13
C LEU A 126 15.15 5.13 -2.49
N MET A 127 14.00 5.13 -1.80
CA MET A 127 12.94 4.12 -1.98
C MET A 127 12.30 4.19 -3.37
N ASN A 128 12.20 5.36 -3.97
CA ASN A 128 11.73 5.56 -5.34
C ASN A 128 12.53 4.79 -6.42
N ARG A 129 13.68 4.21 -6.05
CA ARG A 129 14.42 3.28 -6.92
C ARG A 129 13.89 1.85 -6.87
N TYR A 130 13.12 1.52 -5.85
CA TYR A 130 12.64 0.16 -5.55
C TYR A 130 11.14 0.00 -5.75
N CYS A 131 10.37 1.12 -5.79
CA CYS A 131 8.94 1.15 -5.99
C CYS A 131 8.54 2.28 -6.95
N ARG A 132 7.26 2.42 -7.25
CA ARG A 132 6.70 3.52 -8.04
C ARG A 132 6.48 4.79 -7.21
N GLY A 133 6.39 4.65 -5.90
CA GLY A 133 6.23 5.74 -4.98
C GLY A 133 5.86 5.29 -3.57
N GLU A 134 5.92 6.22 -2.63
CA GLU A 134 5.56 6.00 -1.24
C GLU A 134 4.26 6.69 -0.90
N ILE A 135 3.47 6.05 -0.04
CA ILE A 135 2.23 6.58 0.53
C ILE A 135 2.48 6.86 2.01
N VAL A 136 2.43 8.11 2.42
CA VAL A 136 2.60 8.48 3.83
C VAL A 136 1.30 8.28 4.58
N GLU A 137 1.33 7.47 5.63
CA GLU A 137 0.14 7.14 6.40
C GLU A 137 -0.10 8.06 7.59
N GLY A 138 -1.36 8.09 8.01
CA GLY A 138 -1.79 8.73 9.24
C GLY A 138 -1.62 10.25 9.24
N VAL A 139 -1.78 10.92 8.10
CA VAL A 139 -1.78 12.38 8.03
C VAL A 139 -3.07 12.92 8.68
N GLU A 140 -2.94 13.56 9.84
CA GLU A 140 -4.08 14.01 10.66
C GLU A 140 -4.14 15.54 10.80
N LYS A 141 -3.04 16.25 10.54
CA LYS A 141 -2.90 17.68 10.78
C LYS A 141 -2.48 18.44 9.52
N PRO A 142 -2.93 19.70 9.35
CA PRO A 142 -2.55 20.52 8.20
C PRO A 142 -1.03 20.73 8.04
N GLU A 143 -0.29 20.82 9.14
CA GLU A 143 1.17 20.92 9.11
C GLU A 143 1.83 19.61 8.66
N GLU A 144 1.27 18.44 8.99
CA GLU A 144 1.73 17.15 8.50
C GLU A 144 1.53 17.04 6.98
N TRP A 145 0.38 17.49 6.51
CA TRP A 145 0.08 17.54 5.08
C TRP A 145 1.06 18.44 4.31
N ARG A 146 1.38 19.63 4.84
CA ARG A 146 2.40 20.51 4.24
C ARG A 146 3.77 19.84 4.17
N ASP A 147 4.18 19.10 5.22
CA ASP A 147 5.44 18.38 5.22
C ASP A 147 5.46 17.29 4.12
N VAL A 148 4.35 16.56 3.94
CA VAL A 148 4.21 15.57 2.86
C VAL A 148 4.25 16.23 1.48
N GLN A 149 3.52 17.33 1.26
CA GLN A 149 3.53 18.07 -0.01
C GLN A 149 4.91 18.61 -0.38
N ASN A 150 5.75 18.93 0.62
CA ASN A 150 7.14 19.39 0.43
C ASN A 150 8.15 18.23 0.36
N SER A 151 7.71 16.99 0.40
CA SER A 151 8.53 15.79 0.27
C SER A 151 8.38 15.15 -1.11
N PRO A 152 9.23 14.21 -1.50
CA PRO A 152 9.06 13.45 -2.74
C PRO A 152 8.03 12.32 -2.63
N ALA A 153 7.20 12.27 -1.60
CA ALA A 153 6.15 11.27 -1.44
C ALA A 153 5.17 11.31 -2.61
N PHE A 154 4.75 10.14 -3.07
CA PHE A 154 3.79 10.01 -4.16
C PHE A 154 2.37 10.37 -3.72
N ALA A 155 1.96 9.92 -2.52
CA ALA A 155 0.61 10.13 -2.00
C ALA A 155 0.61 10.14 -0.47
N ALA A 156 -0.55 10.43 0.10
CA ALA A 156 -0.79 10.35 1.53
C ALA A 156 -2.16 9.75 1.86
N GLN A 157 -2.27 9.17 3.04
CA GLN A 157 -3.49 8.65 3.62
C GLN A 157 -3.63 9.15 5.06
N GLY A 158 -4.84 9.51 5.50
CA GLY A 158 -5.07 9.89 6.89
C GLY A 158 -6.38 10.63 7.10
N TRP A 159 -6.73 10.85 8.35
CA TRP A 159 -8.01 11.43 8.74
C TRP A 159 -8.20 12.89 8.35
N LEU A 160 -7.12 13.60 8.07
CA LEU A 160 -7.20 14.94 7.51
C LEU A 160 -7.76 14.91 6.09
N LEU A 161 -7.41 13.89 5.31
CA LEU A 161 -7.78 13.77 3.91
C LEU A 161 -9.17 13.13 3.76
N SER A 162 -9.36 11.97 4.41
CA SER A 162 -10.66 11.29 4.45
C SER A 162 -10.72 10.33 5.64
N ARG A 163 -11.90 10.18 6.21
CA ARG A 163 -12.19 9.12 7.18
C ARG A 163 -12.80 7.93 6.48
N PRO A 164 -12.67 6.70 7.03
CA PRO A 164 -13.38 5.53 6.51
C PRO A 164 -14.87 5.81 6.37
N ALA A 165 -15.41 5.52 5.20
CA ALA A 165 -16.82 5.76 4.87
C ALA A 165 -17.29 4.74 3.83
N PRO A 166 -18.61 4.51 3.68
CA PRO A 166 -19.14 3.70 2.60
C PRO A 166 -18.66 4.22 1.24
N ILE A 167 -18.34 3.31 0.33
CA ILE A 167 -17.78 3.65 -0.99
C ILE A 167 -18.69 4.60 -1.79
N GLU A 168 -19.98 4.50 -1.60
CA GLU A 168 -20.99 5.33 -2.26
C GLU A 168 -20.95 6.81 -1.82
N THR A 169 -20.28 7.07 -0.70
CA THR A 169 -20.14 8.43 -0.14
C THR A 169 -18.79 9.07 -0.47
N LEU A 170 -17.90 8.35 -1.17
CA LEU A 170 -16.61 8.88 -1.56
C LEU A 170 -16.76 10.05 -2.53
N ASN A 171 -16.17 11.19 -2.16
CA ASN A 171 -16.07 12.33 -3.06
C ASN A 171 -14.85 12.15 -3.96
N THR A 172 -15.06 11.59 -5.15
CA THR A 172 -13.98 11.30 -6.10
C THR A 172 -13.28 12.54 -6.63
N ALA A 173 -13.87 13.73 -6.52
CA ALA A 173 -13.22 14.99 -6.90
C ALA A 173 -12.06 15.39 -5.97
N VAL A 174 -12.01 14.84 -4.75
CA VAL A 174 -10.94 15.09 -3.76
C VAL A 174 -9.76 14.12 -3.93
N LEU A 175 -9.94 13.05 -4.69
CA LEU A 175 -8.93 11.99 -4.86
C LEU A 175 -7.93 12.28 -5.99
N ALA A 176 -8.18 13.30 -6.81
CA ALA A 176 -7.22 13.80 -7.81
C ALA A 176 -6.31 14.86 -7.15
N LEU A 177 -5.15 14.44 -6.70
CA LEU A 177 -4.06 15.34 -6.26
C LEU A 177 -3.19 15.73 -7.44
#